data_5ac433935dc19b16922a0b4fa8557dcb
#
_entry.id   5ac433935dc19b16922a0b4fa8557dcb
#
_cell.length_a   1.000
_cell.length_b   1.000
_cell.length_c   1.000
_cell.angle_alpha   90.00
_cell.angle_beta   90.00
_cell.angle_gamma   90.00
#
_symmetry.space_group_name_H-M   'P 1'
#
loop_
_entity.id
_entity.type
_entity.pdbx_description
1 polymer ?
#
loop_
_entity_poly.entity_id
_entity_poly.type
_entity_poly.pdbx_seq_one_letter_code
_entity_poly.pdbx_strand_id
1 'polypeptide(L)'
;MEREKELQNWLQKRYPQRSFTLSFAAADADFRRYFRAVFENGESVVCMDAPPDKMSIEPYLRVREIFAAVHVPQVFHHDIEHGFAALEDFGKVPYLAALEHDTRPEVQRALLLDALDTLIELQKSSRPGVLPEYDEVVMRREMQLFPDWFMAKELGKSLNFKQQQLWRQTLDTLLPVLTAQPQVYVHRDFIVRNLMLTPGRPGVLDFQDALYGPITYDLVSLLRDAFIEWEEEFAFGFV
;
A
#
# COMPACT_ATOMS: atom_id res chain seq x y z
N MET A 1 -16.98 4.85 -18.80
CA MET A 1 -17.83 4.11 -19.78
C MET A 1 -17.02 3.53 -20.94
N GLU A 2 -16.15 4.27 -21.64
CA GLU A 2 -15.38 3.73 -22.77
C GLU A 2 -14.30 2.74 -22.28
N ARG A 3 -13.39 3.16 -21.40
CA ARG A 3 -12.35 2.27 -20.83
C ARG A 3 -12.87 1.04 -20.09
N GLU A 4 -14.02 1.15 -19.42
CA GLU A 4 -14.67 -0.01 -18.78
C GLU A 4 -15.11 -1.07 -19.80
N LYS A 5 -15.63 -0.64 -20.95
CA LYS A 5 -15.93 -1.54 -22.07
C LYS A 5 -14.67 -2.16 -22.68
N GLU A 6 -13.60 -1.38 -22.80
CA GLU A 6 -12.30 -1.88 -23.25
C GLU A 6 -11.75 -2.94 -22.28
N LEU A 7 -11.79 -2.68 -20.97
CA LEU A 7 -11.41 -3.63 -19.93
C LEU A 7 -12.27 -4.91 -20.01
N GLN A 8 -13.59 -4.77 -20.14
CA GLN A 8 -14.50 -5.91 -20.29
C GLN A 8 -14.18 -6.75 -21.54
N ASN A 9 -13.95 -6.10 -22.68
CA ASN A 9 -13.56 -6.77 -23.91
C ASN A 9 -12.18 -7.44 -23.80
N TRP A 10 -11.23 -6.77 -23.14
CA TRP A 10 -9.90 -7.33 -22.89
C TRP A 10 -10.00 -8.57 -21.99
N LEU A 11 -10.78 -8.51 -20.92
CA LEU A 11 -10.97 -9.62 -20.00
C LEU A 11 -11.69 -10.80 -20.70
N GLN A 12 -12.72 -10.54 -21.53
CA GLN A 12 -13.41 -11.58 -22.28
C GLN A 12 -12.49 -12.35 -23.25
N LYS A 13 -11.48 -11.66 -23.82
CA LYS A 13 -10.46 -12.33 -24.65
C LYS A 13 -9.53 -13.24 -23.84
N ARG A 14 -9.30 -12.95 -22.55
CA ARG A 14 -8.46 -13.77 -21.64
C ARG A 14 -9.25 -14.96 -21.07
N TYR A 15 -10.57 -14.82 -20.95
CA TYR A 15 -11.49 -15.86 -20.45
C TYR A 15 -12.61 -16.14 -21.46
N PRO A 16 -12.28 -16.66 -22.68
CA PRO A 16 -13.22 -16.69 -23.82
C PRO A 16 -14.44 -17.59 -23.59
N GLN A 17 -14.33 -18.59 -22.71
CA GLN A 17 -15.41 -19.53 -22.43
C GLN A 17 -16.12 -19.31 -21.09
N ARG A 18 -15.86 -18.16 -20.45
CA ARG A 18 -16.41 -17.83 -19.14
C ARG A 18 -17.23 -16.56 -19.21
N SER A 19 -18.49 -16.64 -18.82
CA SER A 19 -19.32 -15.46 -18.58
C SER A 19 -18.98 -14.89 -17.20
N PHE A 20 -19.00 -13.57 -17.08
CA PHE A 20 -18.77 -12.87 -15.81
C PHE A 20 -19.60 -11.59 -15.73
N THR A 21 -19.81 -11.15 -14.50
CA THR A 21 -20.32 -9.81 -14.20
C THR A 21 -19.16 -8.93 -13.72
N LEU A 22 -19.04 -7.73 -14.29
CA LEU A 22 -18.03 -6.74 -13.87
C LEU A 22 -18.70 -5.67 -13.01
N SER A 23 -18.13 -5.40 -11.83
CA SER A 23 -18.59 -4.37 -10.91
C SER A 23 -17.42 -3.53 -10.40
N PHE A 24 -17.66 -2.24 -10.15
CA PHE A 24 -16.66 -1.38 -9.53
C PHE A 24 -16.32 -1.89 -8.12
N ALA A 25 -15.04 -1.99 -7.80
CA ALA A 25 -14.55 -2.47 -6.52
C ALA A 25 -13.91 -1.35 -5.68
N ALA A 26 -12.97 -0.60 -6.27
CA ALA A 26 -12.26 0.48 -5.58
C ALA A 26 -11.61 1.44 -6.60
N ALA A 27 -11.19 2.60 -6.11
CA ALA A 27 -10.27 3.50 -6.81
C ALA A 27 -9.21 3.97 -5.82
N ASP A 28 -7.97 4.08 -6.30
CA ASP A 28 -6.88 4.67 -5.54
C ASP A 28 -6.92 6.20 -5.60
N ALA A 29 -6.11 6.84 -4.77
CA ALA A 29 -5.90 8.29 -4.80
C ALA A 29 -5.24 8.74 -6.12
N ASP A 30 -4.56 7.86 -6.82
CA ASP A 30 -4.06 8.04 -8.18
C ASP A 30 -5.14 7.70 -9.24
N PHE A 31 -4.73 7.44 -10.47
CA PHE A 31 -5.66 7.19 -11.57
C PHE A 31 -6.08 5.73 -11.73
N ARG A 32 -5.65 4.81 -10.84
CA ARG A 32 -6.02 3.40 -10.89
C ARG A 32 -7.44 3.18 -10.40
N ARG A 33 -8.16 2.37 -11.15
CA ARG A 33 -9.49 1.87 -10.79
C ARG A 33 -9.46 0.35 -10.76
N TYR A 34 -10.19 -0.20 -9.83
CA TYR A 34 -10.30 -1.64 -9.69
C TYR A 34 -11.74 -2.08 -9.87
N PHE A 35 -11.92 -3.14 -10.63
CA PHE A 35 -13.20 -3.78 -10.87
C PHE A 35 -13.12 -5.23 -10.45
N ARG A 36 -14.21 -5.78 -9.93
CA ARG A 36 -14.30 -7.20 -9.63
C ARG A 36 -15.10 -7.88 -10.71
N ALA A 37 -14.50 -8.87 -11.37
CA ALA A 37 -15.19 -9.77 -12.28
C ALA A 37 -15.53 -11.06 -11.53
N VAL A 38 -16.83 -11.37 -11.44
CA VAL A 38 -17.34 -12.59 -10.81
C VAL A 38 -17.84 -13.51 -11.89
N PHE A 39 -17.28 -14.72 -12.00
CA PHE A 39 -17.64 -15.74 -12.97
C PHE A 39 -18.86 -16.54 -12.50
N GLU A 40 -19.54 -17.23 -13.44
CA GLU A 40 -20.75 -18.02 -13.17
C GLU A 40 -20.54 -19.12 -12.11
N ASN A 41 -19.32 -19.64 -11.99
CA ASN A 41 -18.97 -20.65 -10.97
C ASN A 41 -18.66 -20.06 -9.59
N GLY A 42 -18.83 -18.74 -9.40
CA GLY A 42 -18.56 -18.03 -8.15
C GLY A 42 -17.10 -17.62 -7.91
N GLU A 43 -16.16 -18.03 -8.75
CA GLU A 43 -14.79 -17.50 -8.72
C GLU A 43 -14.76 -16.03 -9.12
N SER A 44 -13.74 -15.30 -8.66
CA SER A 44 -13.57 -13.89 -9.00
C SER A 44 -12.12 -13.51 -9.25
N VAL A 45 -11.94 -12.45 -10.02
CA VAL A 45 -10.66 -11.77 -10.21
C VAL A 45 -10.85 -10.27 -10.04
N VAL A 46 -9.82 -9.59 -9.55
CA VAL A 46 -9.77 -8.13 -9.51
C VAL A 46 -9.08 -7.63 -10.77
N CYS A 47 -9.74 -6.74 -11.49
CA CYS A 47 -9.23 -6.15 -12.72
C CYS A 47 -8.76 -4.73 -12.44
N MET A 48 -7.46 -4.48 -12.60
CA MET A 48 -6.87 -3.14 -12.57
C MET A 48 -7.06 -2.44 -13.91
N ASP A 49 -7.47 -1.19 -13.87
CA ASP A 49 -7.49 -0.26 -14.99
C ASP A 49 -6.65 0.97 -14.62
N ALA A 50 -5.46 1.07 -15.21
CA ALA A 50 -4.51 2.16 -15.05
C ALA A 50 -4.31 2.84 -16.40
N PRO A 51 -4.95 4.00 -16.69
CA PRO A 51 -4.86 4.66 -17.99
C PRO A 51 -3.41 4.98 -18.39
N PRO A 52 -2.90 4.47 -19.55
CA PRO A 52 -1.48 4.59 -19.92
C PRO A 52 -1.01 6.02 -20.15
N ASP A 53 -1.92 6.94 -20.46
CA ASP A 53 -1.62 8.39 -20.57
C ASP A 53 -1.38 9.08 -19.21
N LYS A 54 -1.71 8.40 -18.12
CA LYS A 54 -1.55 8.87 -16.74
C LYS A 54 -0.46 8.13 -15.98
N MET A 55 -0.36 6.81 -16.18
CA MET A 55 0.56 5.98 -15.42
C MET A 55 0.83 4.63 -16.10
N SER A 56 1.96 4.00 -15.75
CA SER A 56 2.28 2.63 -16.16
C SER A 56 1.95 1.63 -15.05
N ILE A 57 1.56 0.41 -15.43
CA ILE A 57 1.42 -0.73 -14.50
C ILE A 57 2.75 -1.46 -14.25
N GLU A 58 3.83 -1.11 -14.95
CA GLU A 58 5.14 -1.77 -14.81
C GLU A 58 5.71 -1.69 -13.36
N PRO A 59 5.61 -0.55 -12.63
CA PRO A 59 6.04 -0.52 -11.24
C PRO A 59 5.30 -1.54 -10.37
N TYR A 60 3.99 -1.67 -10.54
CA TYR A 60 3.19 -2.68 -9.83
C TYR A 60 3.69 -4.10 -10.14
N LEU A 61 3.85 -4.44 -11.41
CA LEU A 61 4.32 -5.77 -11.83
C LEU A 61 5.71 -6.07 -11.27
N ARG A 62 6.64 -5.10 -11.34
CA ARG A 62 8.00 -5.24 -10.82
C ARG A 62 8.04 -5.43 -9.32
N VAL A 63 7.34 -4.58 -8.55
CA VAL A 63 7.37 -4.67 -7.09
C VAL A 63 6.66 -5.93 -6.61
N ARG A 64 5.60 -6.36 -7.30
CA ARG A 64 4.95 -7.65 -7.03
C ARG A 64 5.94 -8.83 -7.06
N GLU A 65 6.85 -8.87 -8.03
CA GLU A 65 7.89 -9.91 -8.10
C GLU A 65 8.92 -9.79 -6.98
N ILE A 66 9.26 -8.58 -6.58
CA ILE A 66 10.18 -8.32 -5.45
C ILE A 66 9.56 -8.76 -4.13
N PHE A 67 8.25 -8.55 -3.94
CA PHE A 67 7.50 -8.88 -2.73
C PHE A 67 7.00 -10.33 -2.68
N ALA A 68 7.56 -11.24 -3.48
CA ALA A 68 7.16 -12.64 -3.54
C ALA A 68 7.29 -13.42 -2.21
N ALA A 69 7.99 -12.89 -1.21
CA ALA A 69 8.10 -13.48 0.13
C ALA A 69 6.79 -13.37 0.93
N VAL A 70 5.93 -12.40 0.62
CA VAL A 70 4.65 -12.16 1.29
C VAL A 70 3.48 -12.39 0.33
N HIS A 71 2.25 -12.42 0.87
CA HIS A 71 1.06 -12.67 0.07
C HIS A 71 0.60 -11.40 -0.64
N VAL A 72 1.18 -11.13 -1.81
CA VAL A 72 0.73 -10.10 -2.76
C VAL A 72 -0.13 -10.73 -3.86
N PRO A 73 -1.08 -9.99 -4.49
CA PRO A 73 -1.96 -10.55 -5.50
C PRO A 73 -1.19 -11.21 -6.65
N GLN A 74 -1.55 -12.44 -6.98
CA GLN A 74 -1.06 -13.09 -8.19
C GLN A 74 -1.56 -12.31 -9.41
N VAL A 75 -0.70 -12.11 -10.40
CA VAL A 75 -1.07 -11.52 -11.69
C VAL A 75 -1.36 -12.66 -12.66
N PHE A 76 -2.62 -12.87 -13.02
CA PHE A 76 -3.04 -13.91 -13.96
C PHE A 76 -2.79 -13.48 -15.40
N HIS A 77 -3.13 -12.23 -15.73
CA HIS A 77 -2.93 -11.61 -17.02
C HIS A 77 -2.61 -10.14 -16.87
N HIS A 78 -1.82 -9.59 -17.79
CA HIS A 78 -1.58 -8.15 -17.86
C HIS A 78 -1.45 -7.67 -19.31
N ASP A 79 -1.59 -6.38 -19.50
CA ASP A 79 -1.47 -5.68 -20.78
C ASP A 79 -0.93 -4.26 -20.48
N ILE A 80 0.38 -4.10 -20.63
CA ILE A 80 1.07 -2.85 -20.31
C ILE A 80 0.61 -1.73 -21.25
N GLU A 81 0.41 -2.05 -22.54
CA GLU A 81 0.02 -1.07 -23.56
C GLU A 81 -1.35 -0.45 -23.26
N HIS A 82 -2.30 -1.25 -22.77
CA HIS A 82 -3.63 -0.80 -22.41
C HIS A 82 -3.77 -0.44 -20.93
N GLY A 83 -2.77 -0.76 -20.08
CA GLY A 83 -2.80 -0.51 -18.65
C GLY A 83 -3.79 -1.38 -17.89
N PHE A 84 -3.98 -2.65 -18.32
CA PHE A 84 -4.89 -3.61 -17.68
C PHE A 84 -4.13 -4.74 -17.00
N ALA A 85 -4.65 -5.19 -15.85
CA ALA A 85 -4.22 -6.44 -15.22
C ALA A 85 -5.40 -7.18 -14.60
N ALA A 86 -5.37 -8.53 -14.66
CA ALA A 86 -6.27 -9.41 -13.93
C ALA A 86 -5.49 -10.04 -12.78
N LEU A 87 -5.94 -9.79 -11.57
CA LEU A 87 -5.26 -10.05 -10.31
C LEU A 87 -6.06 -11.04 -9.47
N GLU A 88 -5.37 -11.72 -8.56
CA GLU A 88 -5.99 -12.48 -7.49
C GLU A 88 -6.93 -11.60 -6.66
N ASP A 89 -8.10 -12.14 -6.32
CA ASP A 89 -9.09 -11.45 -5.50
C ASP A 89 -8.98 -11.90 -4.05
N PHE A 90 -8.49 -11.05 -3.18
CA PHE A 90 -8.38 -11.26 -1.74
C PHE A 90 -9.70 -11.12 -0.98
N GLY A 91 -10.80 -10.97 -1.70
CA GLY A 91 -12.12 -10.79 -1.09
C GLY A 91 -12.45 -9.33 -0.78
N LYS A 92 -13.27 -9.10 0.26
CA LYS A 92 -13.87 -7.78 0.51
C LYS A 92 -13.55 -7.21 1.90
N VAL A 93 -12.79 -7.91 2.71
CA VAL A 93 -12.59 -7.54 4.12
C VAL A 93 -11.15 -7.10 4.36
N PRO A 94 -10.87 -5.79 4.37
CA PRO A 94 -9.60 -5.29 4.85
C PRO A 94 -9.48 -5.45 6.38
N TYR A 95 -8.27 -5.44 6.89
CA TYR A 95 -8.01 -5.48 8.34
C TYR A 95 -8.72 -4.36 9.07
N LEU A 96 -8.76 -3.15 8.51
CA LEU A 96 -9.50 -2.04 9.08
C LEU A 96 -10.94 -2.44 9.42
N ALA A 97 -11.67 -2.98 8.45
CA ALA A 97 -13.07 -3.38 8.66
C ALA A 97 -13.20 -4.55 9.67
N ALA A 98 -12.25 -5.48 9.70
CA ALA A 98 -12.23 -6.56 10.68
C ALA A 98 -11.98 -6.04 12.11
N LEU A 99 -11.06 -5.08 12.26
CA LEU A 99 -10.70 -4.44 13.54
C LEU A 99 -11.82 -3.54 14.08
N GLU A 100 -12.55 -2.86 13.20
CA GLU A 100 -13.75 -2.08 13.56
C GLU A 100 -14.93 -2.95 13.94
N HIS A 101 -15.07 -4.12 13.30
CA HIS A 101 -16.16 -5.07 13.58
C HIS A 101 -15.94 -5.83 14.89
N ASP A 102 -14.72 -6.21 15.20
CA ASP A 102 -14.36 -6.95 16.41
C ASP A 102 -13.27 -6.22 17.20
N THR A 103 -13.72 -5.46 18.20
CA THR A 103 -12.85 -4.60 19.02
C THR A 103 -12.27 -5.33 20.26
N ARG A 104 -12.43 -6.66 20.36
CA ARG A 104 -11.82 -7.41 21.45
C ARG A 104 -10.29 -7.37 21.36
N PRO A 105 -9.60 -7.04 22.48
CA PRO A 105 -8.14 -6.86 22.45
C PRO A 105 -7.37 -8.08 21.95
N GLU A 106 -7.82 -9.28 22.24
CA GLU A 106 -7.19 -10.51 21.78
C GLU A 106 -7.30 -10.71 20.26
N VAL A 107 -8.42 -10.27 19.64
CA VAL A 107 -8.60 -10.33 18.18
C VAL A 107 -7.75 -9.27 17.50
N GLN A 108 -7.78 -8.04 18.00
CA GLN A 108 -6.95 -6.96 17.50
C GLN A 108 -5.46 -7.30 17.58
N ARG A 109 -5.04 -7.86 18.74
CA ARG A 109 -3.66 -8.31 18.94
C ARG A 109 -3.27 -9.41 17.95
N ALA A 110 -4.12 -10.40 17.72
CA ALA A 110 -3.85 -11.48 16.78
C ALA A 110 -3.65 -10.96 15.35
N LEU A 111 -4.53 -10.06 14.86
CA LEU A 111 -4.42 -9.47 13.52
C LEU A 111 -3.16 -8.62 13.39
N LEU A 112 -2.79 -7.84 14.41
CA LEU A 112 -1.55 -7.04 14.37
C LEU A 112 -0.30 -7.93 14.40
N LEU A 113 -0.30 -9.04 15.15
CA LEU A 113 0.81 -9.99 15.13
C LEU A 113 0.98 -10.65 13.76
N ASP A 114 -0.12 -11.07 13.11
CA ASP A 114 -0.07 -11.61 11.75
C ASP A 114 0.49 -10.57 10.73
N ALA A 115 0.09 -9.30 10.90
CA ALA A 115 0.63 -8.21 10.10
C ALA A 115 2.13 -8.00 10.34
N LEU A 116 2.58 -8.03 11.61
CA LEU A 116 4.00 -7.89 11.98
C LEU A 116 4.84 -9.06 11.47
N ASP A 117 4.34 -10.29 11.57
CA ASP A 117 5.02 -11.47 11.03
C ASP A 117 5.20 -11.33 9.51
N THR A 118 4.17 -10.85 8.81
CA THR A 118 4.24 -10.55 7.38
C THR A 118 5.26 -9.45 7.06
N LEU A 119 5.29 -8.38 7.85
CA LEU A 119 6.28 -7.30 7.72
C LEU A 119 7.71 -7.82 7.92
N ILE A 120 7.93 -8.66 8.93
CA ILE A 120 9.24 -9.28 9.21
C ILE A 120 9.68 -10.16 8.03
N GLU A 121 8.79 -10.95 7.45
CA GLU A 121 9.11 -11.76 6.27
C GLU A 121 9.48 -10.90 5.06
N LEU A 122 8.75 -9.81 4.82
CA LEU A 122 9.08 -8.84 3.78
C LEU A 122 10.46 -8.25 4.00
N GLN A 123 10.74 -7.74 5.21
CA GLN A 123 12.02 -7.13 5.57
C GLN A 123 13.20 -8.11 5.47
N LYS A 124 13.02 -9.37 5.88
CA LYS A 124 14.04 -10.42 5.72
C LYS A 124 14.36 -10.75 4.27
N SER A 125 13.45 -10.52 3.35
CA SER A 125 13.66 -10.74 1.91
C SER A 125 14.45 -9.62 1.23
N SER A 126 14.78 -8.55 1.94
CA SER A 126 15.38 -7.32 1.41
C SER A 126 16.76 -7.55 0.80
N ARG A 127 17.02 -6.87 -0.31
CA ARG A 127 18.30 -6.87 -1.02
C ARG A 127 18.65 -5.45 -1.45
N PRO A 128 19.84 -4.93 -1.11
CA PRO A 128 20.29 -3.63 -1.57
C PRO A 128 20.29 -3.52 -3.09
N GLY A 129 19.98 -2.33 -3.60
CA GLY A 129 20.03 -2.02 -5.05
C GLY A 129 18.88 -2.61 -5.88
N VAL A 130 17.88 -3.26 -5.27
CA VAL A 130 16.70 -3.82 -5.98
C VAL A 130 15.58 -2.78 -6.08
N LEU A 131 15.25 -2.12 -4.97
CA LEU A 131 14.33 -1.00 -4.92
C LEU A 131 15.11 0.33 -4.88
N PRO A 132 14.49 1.44 -5.32
CA PRO A 132 15.08 2.76 -5.14
C PRO A 132 15.32 3.06 -3.65
N GLU A 133 16.38 3.81 -3.36
CA GLU A 133 16.72 4.20 -1.98
C GLU A 133 15.69 5.20 -1.41
N TYR A 134 15.29 4.96 -0.17
CA TYR A 134 14.56 5.93 0.63
C TYR A 134 15.58 6.84 1.33
N ASP A 135 16.25 7.65 0.52
CA ASP A 135 17.34 8.50 0.96
C ASP A 135 16.85 9.78 1.67
N GLU A 136 17.81 10.56 2.15
CA GLU A 136 17.52 11.83 2.83
C GLU A 136 16.73 12.79 1.93
N VAL A 137 16.96 12.79 0.61
CA VAL A 137 16.28 13.69 -0.34
C VAL A 137 14.80 13.34 -0.42
N VAL A 138 14.49 12.05 -0.52
CA VAL A 138 13.10 11.55 -0.55
C VAL A 138 12.41 11.82 0.78
N MET A 139 13.05 11.48 1.92
CA MET A 139 12.51 11.73 3.26
C MET A 139 12.21 13.20 3.50
N ARG A 140 13.15 14.07 3.14
CA ARG A 140 13.00 15.53 3.30
C ARG A 140 11.83 16.07 2.49
N ARG A 141 11.66 15.58 1.26
CA ARG A 141 10.52 15.94 0.40
C ARG A 141 9.20 15.49 1.01
N GLU A 142 9.12 14.30 1.56
CA GLU A 142 7.88 13.80 2.17
C GLU A 142 7.57 14.54 3.48
N MET A 143 8.55 14.78 4.32
CA MET A 143 8.34 15.59 5.52
C MET A 143 7.91 17.03 5.19
N GLN A 144 8.29 17.56 4.03
CA GLN A 144 7.86 18.88 3.57
C GLN A 144 6.34 18.92 3.27
N LEU A 145 5.67 17.78 3.07
CA LEU A 145 4.21 17.74 2.93
C LEU A 145 3.48 18.30 4.17
N PHE A 146 4.06 18.16 5.36
CA PHE A 146 3.44 18.72 6.57
C PHE A 146 3.29 20.25 6.51
N PRO A 147 4.33 21.06 6.30
CA PRO A 147 4.16 22.51 6.18
C PRO A 147 3.38 22.92 4.93
N ASP A 148 3.52 22.21 3.80
CA ASP A 148 2.93 22.61 2.53
C ASP A 148 1.43 22.27 2.44
N TRP A 149 1.00 21.15 3.00
CA TRP A 149 -0.38 20.70 2.94
C TRP A 149 -1.13 20.94 4.24
N PHE A 150 -0.65 20.36 5.35
CA PHE A 150 -1.38 20.48 6.61
C PHE A 150 -1.37 21.93 7.12
N MET A 151 -0.20 22.57 7.20
CA MET A 151 -0.14 23.95 7.68
C MET A 151 -0.72 24.94 6.68
N ALA A 152 -0.29 24.89 5.41
CA ALA A 152 -0.65 25.92 4.45
C ALA A 152 -2.03 25.70 3.82
N LYS A 153 -2.40 24.47 3.47
CA LYS A 153 -3.67 24.17 2.78
C LYS A 153 -4.81 23.95 3.79
N GLU A 154 -4.61 23.07 4.77
CA GLU A 154 -5.68 22.73 5.72
C GLU A 154 -5.88 23.83 6.76
N LEU A 155 -4.83 24.30 7.40
CA LEU A 155 -4.93 25.34 8.45
C LEU A 155 -4.87 26.78 7.93
N GLY A 156 -4.56 27.00 6.64
CA GLY A 156 -4.39 28.34 6.06
C GLY A 156 -3.23 29.14 6.66
N LYS A 157 -2.21 28.46 7.23
CA LYS A 157 -1.10 29.06 7.97
C LYS A 157 0.23 28.65 7.33
N SER A 158 0.87 29.57 6.62
CA SER A 158 2.24 29.33 6.13
C SER A 158 3.26 29.58 7.23
N LEU A 159 4.35 28.80 7.24
CA LEU A 159 5.47 29.01 8.16
C LEU A 159 6.16 30.33 7.83
N ASN A 160 6.38 31.18 8.85
CA ASN A 160 7.19 32.37 8.73
C ASN A 160 8.71 31.98 8.64
N PHE A 161 9.58 32.96 8.36
CA PHE A 161 11.01 32.73 8.18
C PHE A 161 11.67 31.99 9.37
N LYS A 162 11.37 32.38 10.61
CA LYS A 162 11.90 31.75 11.82
C LYS A 162 11.42 30.30 11.97
N GLN A 163 10.13 30.05 11.68
CA GLN A 163 9.56 28.71 11.72
C GLN A 163 10.15 27.80 10.62
N GLN A 164 10.38 28.33 9.41
CA GLN A 164 11.05 27.59 8.33
C GLN A 164 12.49 27.23 8.69
N GLN A 165 13.22 28.11 9.39
CA GLN A 165 14.55 27.78 9.90
C GLN A 165 14.49 26.68 10.95
N LEU A 166 13.56 26.78 11.91
CA LEU A 166 13.37 25.75 12.93
C LEU A 166 12.99 24.40 12.29
N TRP A 167 12.08 24.41 11.32
CA TRP A 167 11.71 23.20 10.58
C TRP A 167 12.92 22.54 9.92
N ARG A 168 13.74 23.29 9.21
CA ARG A 168 14.99 22.78 8.62
C ARG A 168 15.94 22.20 9.67
N GLN A 169 16.17 22.89 10.77
CA GLN A 169 17.01 22.39 11.86
C GLN A 169 16.47 21.10 12.47
N THR A 170 15.13 21.00 12.60
CA THR A 170 14.47 19.76 13.07
C THR A 170 14.77 18.62 12.12
N LEU A 171 14.60 18.82 10.80
CA LEU A 171 14.91 17.79 9.81
C LEU A 171 16.39 17.41 9.81
N ASP A 172 17.30 18.38 9.90
CA ASP A 172 18.75 18.17 9.97
C ASP A 172 19.18 17.35 11.22
N THR A 173 18.35 17.35 12.27
CA THR A 173 18.55 16.54 13.47
C THR A 173 17.97 15.13 13.32
N LEU A 174 16.79 15.00 12.70
CA LEU A 174 16.06 13.73 12.62
C LEU A 174 16.59 12.83 11.49
N LEU A 175 16.87 13.40 10.32
CA LEU A 175 17.21 12.61 9.13
C LEU A 175 18.45 11.74 9.29
N PRO A 176 19.57 12.20 9.93
CA PRO A 176 20.71 11.34 10.18
C PRO A 176 20.37 10.11 11.04
N VAL A 177 19.45 10.24 12.01
CA VAL A 177 19.02 9.12 12.86
C VAL A 177 18.18 8.12 12.04
N LEU A 178 17.33 8.61 11.16
CA LEU A 178 16.49 7.75 10.31
C LEU A 178 17.32 7.01 9.27
N THR A 179 18.24 7.70 8.60
CA THR A 179 19.10 7.11 7.56
C THR A 179 20.16 6.15 8.11
N ALA A 180 20.53 6.30 9.40
CA ALA A 180 21.48 5.40 10.06
C ALA A 180 20.87 4.05 10.50
N GLN A 181 19.55 3.89 10.40
CA GLN A 181 18.89 2.62 10.72
C GLN A 181 19.27 1.52 9.71
N PRO A 182 19.16 0.23 10.09
CA PRO A 182 19.20 -0.84 9.10
C PRO A 182 18.19 -0.59 7.97
N GLN A 183 18.64 -0.81 6.74
CA GLN A 183 17.83 -0.55 5.55
C GLN A 183 17.21 -1.86 5.05
N VAL A 184 15.92 -1.82 4.77
CA VAL A 184 15.09 -2.97 4.34
C VAL A 184 14.11 -2.54 3.24
N TYR A 185 13.34 -3.47 2.70
CA TYR A 185 12.18 -3.09 1.89
C TYR A 185 11.14 -2.40 2.77
N VAL A 186 10.74 -1.22 2.36
CA VAL A 186 9.70 -0.39 2.98
C VAL A 186 8.53 -0.32 2.01
N HIS A 187 7.38 -0.74 2.47
CA HIS A 187 6.12 -0.71 1.71
C HIS A 187 5.62 0.74 1.53
N ARG A 188 5.86 1.60 2.51
CA ARG A 188 5.42 2.99 2.70
C ARG A 188 3.98 3.15 3.20
N ASP A 189 3.09 2.30 2.74
CA ASP A 189 1.67 2.32 3.11
C ASP A 189 1.24 0.98 3.75
N PHE A 190 2.10 0.43 4.65
CA PHE A 190 1.81 -0.80 5.41
C PHE A 190 0.87 -0.49 6.58
N ILE A 191 -0.39 -0.25 6.23
CA ILE A 191 -1.48 0.19 7.12
C ILE A 191 -2.66 -0.78 7.03
N VAL A 192 -3.51 -0.78 8.06
CA VAL A 192 -4.61 -1.76 8.18
C VAL A 192 -5.63 -1.75 7.03
N ARG A 193 -5.76 -0.65 6.30
CA ARG A 193 -6.64 -0.60 5.11
C ARG A 193 -6.04 -1.30 3.89
N ASN A 194 -4.73 -1.46 3.82
CA ASN A 194 -4.00 -2.08 2.71
C ASN A 194 -3.66 -3.55 2.99
N LEU A 195 -4.07 -4.07 4.15
CA LEU A 195 -3.98 -5.47 4.51
C LEU A 195 -5.36 -6.13 4.38
N MET A 196 -5.42 -7.25 3.67
CA MET A 196 -6.67 -7.99 3.44
C MET A 196 -6.72 -9.24 4.30
N LEU A 197 -7.89 -9.53 4.84
CA LEU A 197 -8.13 -10.77 5.57
C LEU A 197 -8.23 -11.94 4.58
N THR A 198 -7.18 -12.76 4.54
CA THR A 198 -7.10 -13.95 3.68
C THR A 198 -6.76 -15.19 4.50
N PRO A 199 -7.05 -16.40 4.02
CA PRO A 199 -6.70 -17.62 4.75
C PRO A 199 -5.18 -17.75 4.96
N GLY A 200 -4.77 -17.93 6.20
CA GLY A 200 -3.41 -18.28 6.61
C GLY A 200 -2.48 -17.09 6.87
N ARG A 201 -2.54 -16.02 6.09
CA ARG A 201 -1.73 -14.81 6.28
C ARG A 201 -2.36 -13.59 5.60
N PRO A 202 -2.04 -12.35 6.02
CA PRO A 202 -2.60 -11.16 5.38
C PRO A 202 -2.24 -11.06 3.90
N GLY A 203 -3.21 -10.68 3.07
CA GLY A 203 -2.94 -10.21 1.72
C GLY A 203 -2.47 -8.76 1.75
N VAL A 204 -1.37 -8.45 1.08
CA VAL A 204 -0.76 -7.11 1.06
C VAL A 204 -1.07 -6.42 -0.25
N LEU A 205 -1.66 -5.23 -0.18
CA LEU A 205 -2.05 -4.39 -1.33
C LEU A 205 -1.25 -3.07 -1.33
N ASP A 206 -1.28 -2.35 -2.45
CA ASP A 206 -0.77 -0.97 -2.60
C ASP A 206 0.75 -0.82 -2.38
N PHE A 207 1.52 -1.77 -2.89
CA PHE A 207 2.97 -1.92 -2.67
C PHE A 207 3.85 -1.31 -3.77
N GLN A 208 3.30 -0.80 -4.86
CA GLN A 208 4.06 -0.42 -6.06
C GLN A 208 5.02 0.76 -5.86
N ASP A 209 4.83 1.55 -4.80
CA ASP A 209 5.68 2.69 -4.44
C ASP A 209 6.75 2.34 -3.39
N ALA A 210 6.99 1.05 -3.18
CA ALA A 210 7.96 0.55 -2.21
C ALA A 210 9.38 1.05 -2.49
N LEU A 211 10.13 1.27 -1.41
CA LEU A 211 11.51 1.78 -1.42
C LEU A 211 12.42 0.86 -0.56
N TYR A 212 13.72 1.13 -0.60
CA TYR A 212 14.70 0.53 0.31
C TYR A 212 15.09 1.55 1.36
N GLY A 213 14.68 1.34 2.63
CA GLY A 213 14.70 2.39 3.64
C GLY A 213 14.69 1.90 5.09
N PRO A 214 14.45 2.80 6.06
CA PRO A 214 14.57 2.53 7.49
C PRO A 214 13.64 1.42 7.97
N ILE A 215 14.19 0.47 8.72
CA ILE A 215 13.46 -0.72 9.23
C ILE A 215 12.22 -0.39 10.05
N THR A 216 12.18 0.74 10.72
CA THR A 216 11.05 1.12 11.60
C THR A 216 9.90 1.78 10.86
N TYR A 217 10.05 2.16 9.58
CA TYR A 217 9.06 2.97 8.87
C TYR A 217 7.68 2.30 8.83
N ASP A 218 7.59 1.09 8.31
CA ASP A 218 6.31 0.38 8.18
C ASP A 218 5.75 -0.09 9.52
N LEU A 219 6.62 -0.36 10.51
CA LEU A 219 6.18 -0.61 11.87
C LEU A 219 5.42 0.59 12.46
N VAL A 220 5.97 1.79 12.25
CA VAL A 220 5.31 3.04 12.68
C VAL A 220 4.02 3.26 11.89
N SER A 221 4.02 3.02 10.57
CA SER A 221 2.81 3.13 9.74
C SER A 221 1.68 2.23 10.24
N LEU A 222 1.98 1.01 10.66
CA LEU A 222 1.00 0.07 11.20
C LEU A 222 0.48 0.46 12.60
N LEU A 223 1.39 0.89 13.50
CA LEU A 223 1.07 1.16 14.90
C LEU A 223 0.63 2.62 15.18
N ARG A 224 0.83 3.52 14.25
CA ARG A 224 0.39 4.93 14.27
C ARG A 224 -0.40 5.26 13.00
N ASP A 225 -1.27 4.32 12.62
CA ASP A 225 -2.12 4.39 11.44
C ASP A 225 -3.05 5.62 11.50
N ALA A 226 -3.34 6.21 10.33
CA ALA A 226 -4.22 7.37 10.21
C ALA A 226 -5.72 7.00 10.30
N PHE A 227 -6.06 5.72 10.21
CA PHE A 227 -7.43 5.22 10.15
C PHE A 227 -7.90 4.55 11.43
N ILE A 228 -6.99 4.18 12.33
CA ILE A 228 -7.28 3.55 13.60
C ILE A 228 -6.33 4.10 14.68
N GLU A 229 -6.89 4.45 15.82
CA GLU A 229 -6.13 4.91 16.99
C GLU A 229 -5.97 3.76 17.98
N TRP A 230 -4.74 3.56 18.44
CA TRP A 230 -4.40 2.57 19.47
C TRP A 230 -4.03 3.28 20.77
N GLU A 231 -4.46 2.72 21.88
CA GLU A 231 -3.94 3.13 23.19
C GLU A 231 -2.41 2.92 23.21
N GLU A 232 -1.68 3.88 23.79
CA GLU A 232 -0.21 3.85 23.80
C GLU A 232 0.37 2.56 24.35
N GLU A 233 -0.16 2.09 25.51
CA GLU A 233 0.28 0.86 26.14
C GLU A 233 0.08 -0.37 25.24
N PHE A 234 -1.03 -0.40 24.50
CA PHE A 234 -1.31 -1.45 23.53
C PHE A 234 -0.31 -1.42 22.36
N ALA A 235 -0.06 -0.24 21.77
CA ALA A 235 0.88 -0.08 20.68
C ALA A 235 2.32 -0.41 21.09
N PHE A 236 2.78 0.05 22.28
CA PHE A 236 4.10 -0.28 22.82
C PHE A 236 4.27 -1.77 23.16
N GLY A 237 3.20 -2.51 23.35
CA GLY A 237 3.26 -3.97 23.53
C GLY A 237 3.75 -4.76 22.32
N PHE A 238 4.00 -4.11 21.17
CA PHE A 238 4.51 -4.70 19.93
C PHE A 238 5.94 -4.25 19.57
N VAL A 239 6.58 -3.42 20.38
CA VAL A 239 7.93 -2.82 20.12
C VAL A 239 9.03 -3.44 21.04
#